data_7ac8e49ab91d8541b8067b841b2d05a9
#
_entry.id   7ac8e49ab91d8541b8067b841b2d05a9
#
_cell.length_a   1.000
_cell.length_b   1.000
_cell.length_c   1.000
_cell.angle_alpha   90.00
_cell.angle_beta   90.00
_cell.angle_gamma   90.00
#
_symmetry.space_group_name_H-M   'P 1'
#
loop_
_entity.id
_entity.type
_entity.pdbx_description
1 polymer ?
#
loop_
_entity_poly.entity_id
_entity_poly.type
_entity_poly.pdbx_seq_one_letter_code
_entity_poly.pdbx_strand_id
1 'polypeptide(L)'
;MIETFLTSMEMDLEDRQYEQEDYEKYILGSAEVVGLMCLKIFVDGDEVKYKNLTPYAMKLGSAFQKINFLRDISADYNLLGRTYFPSINFTDFNDDAKRAIEKDIAVDFRNGYEGILRLPKGTRFGVYIAYM
;
A
#
# COMPACT_ATOMS: atom_id res chain seq x y z
N MET A 1 11.89 10.17 -1.96
CA MET A 1 11.47 8.74 -1.92
C MET A 1 12.17 7.97 -0.81
N ILE A 2 13.50 7.84 -0.83
CA ILE A 2 14.24 7.08 0.21
C ILE A 2 14.00 7.68 1.60
N GLU A 3 14.09 8.99 1.75
CA GLU A 3 13.80 9.69 3.01
C GLU A 3 12.38 9.39 3.50
N THR A 4 11.39 9.48 2.62
CA THR A 4 9.99 9.17 2.94
C THR A 4 9.81 7.72 3.41
N PHE A 5 10.51 6.79 2.77
CA PHE A 5 10.54 5.38 3.18
C PHE A 5 11.17 5.22 4.57
N LEU A 6 12.33 5.83 4.82
CA LEU A 6 13.00 5.75 6.13
C LEU A 6 12.13 6.36 7.25
N THR A 7 11.47 7.49 6.98
CA THR A 7 10.53 8.08 7.94
C THR A 7 9.37 7.14 8.28
N SER A 8 8.85 6.40 7.29
CA SER A 8 7.81 5.40 7.59
C SER A 8 8.33 4.23 8.44
N MET A 9 9.59 3.84 8.27
CA MET A 9 10.21 2.81 9.13
C MET A 9 10.46 3.31 10.55
N GLU A 10 10.78 4.58 10.74
CA GLU A 10 10.89 5.19 12.06
C GLU A 10 9.57 5.17 12.82
N MET A 11 8.44 5.26 12.12
CA MET A 11 7.11 5.16 12.75
C MET A 11 6.87 3.80 13.43
N ASP A 12 7.54 2.73 12.99
CA ASP A 12 7.45 1.40 13.61
C ASP A 12 8.19 1.31 14.96
N LEU A 13 9.02 2.29 15.29
CA LEU A 13 9.71 2.35 16.57
C LEU A 13 8.83 2.94 17.69
N GLU A 14 7.71 3.56 17.32
CA GLU A 14 6.78 4.18 18.26
C GLU A 14 5.55 3.30 18.49
N ASP A 15 5.26 2.99 19.76
CA ASP A 15 4.04 2.29 20.16
C ASP A 15 2.88 3.28 20.25
N ARG A 16 2.17 3.50 19.14
CA ARG A 16 1.00 4.37 19.10
C ARG A 16 -0.09 3.81 18.18
N GLN A 17 -1.31 4.23 18.42
CA GLN A 17 -2.38 4.02 17.47
C GLN A 17 -2.26 5.03 16.33
N TYR A 18 -2.48 4.56 15.09
CA TYR A 18 -2.45 5.41 13.92
C TYR A 18 -3.76 6.17 13.77
N GLU A 19 -3.68 7.48 13.66
CA GLU A 19 -4.76 8.32 13.16
C GLU A 19 -4.79 8.27 11.61
N GLN A 20 -5.80 8.89 10.99
CA GLN A 20 -5.94 8.86 9.53
C GLN A 20 -4.69 9.41 8.81
N GLU A 21 -4.11 10.48 9.31
CA GLU A 21 -2.91 11.10 8.75
C GLU A 21 -1.68 10.19 8.87
N ASP A 22 -1.50 9.54 10.03
CA ASP A 22 -0.42 8.59 10.26
C ASP A 22 -0.54 7.38 9.32
N TYR A 23 -1.75 6.86 9.17
CA TYR A 23 -2.06 5.75 8.28
C TYR A 23 -1.70 6.07 6.82
N GLU A 24 -2.14 7.22 6.32
CA GLU A 24 -1.82 7.66 4.96
C GLU A 24 -0.32 7.88 4.78
N LYS A 25 0.34 8.51 5.74
CA LYS A 25 1.78 8.76 5.73
C LYS A 25 2.58 7.45 5.76
N TYR A 26 2.14 6.47 6.55
CA TYR A 26 2.78 5.17 6.61
C TYR A 26 2.63 4.41 5.29
N ILE A 27 1.44 4.34 4.72
CA ILE A 27 1.21 3.69 3.42
C ILE A 27 2.03 4.36 2.32
N LEU A 28 2.05 5.69 2.30
CA LEU A 28 2.87 6.46 1.34
C LEU A 28 4.35 6.04 1.43
N GLY A 29 4.92 6.03 2.62
CA GLY A 29 6.34 5.75 2.82
C GLY A 29 6.69 4.28 2.65
N SER A 30 5.94 3.37 3.28
CA SER A 30 6.28 1.95 3.33
C SER A 30 5.96 1.20 2.04
N ALA A 31 5.00 1.67 1.22
CA ALA A 31 4.51 0.93 0.08
C ALA A 31 4.40 1.74 -1.22
N GLU A 32 3.75 2.91 -1.22
CA GLU A 32 3.54 3.67 -2.45
C GLU A 32 4.87 4.16 -3.03
N VAL A 33 5.77 4.69 -2.18
CA VAL A 33 7.11 5.13 -2.60
C VAL A 33 7.94 3.97 -3.13
N VAL A 34 7.82 2.78 -2.54
CA VAL A 34 8.47 1.55 -3.04
C VAL A 34 7.96 1.21 -4.44
N GLY A 35 6.63 1.27 -4.65
CA GLY A 35 6.02 1.11 -5.96
C GLY A 35 6.57 2.09 -6.99
N LEU A 36 6.78 3.35 -6.59
CA LEU A 36 7.37 4.39 -7.45
C LEU A 36 8.84 4.12 -7.78
N MET A 37 9.64 3.62 -6.82
CA MET A 37 11.01 3.21 -7.08
C MET A 37 11.08 2.07 -8.10
N CYS A 38 10.23 1.05 -7.94
CA CYS A 38 10.11 -0.04 -8.91
C CYS A 38 9.65 0.47 -10.29
N LEU A 39 8.64 1.35 -10.32
CA LEU A 39 8.15 1.93 -11.57
C LEU A 39 9.26 2.65 -12.35
N LYS A 40 10.14 3.39 -11.65
CA LYS A 40 11.25 4.08 -12.29
C LYS A 40 12.16 3.14 -13.09
N ILE A 41 12.40 1.95 -12.53
CA ILE A 41 13.16 0.89 -13.18
C ILE A 41 12.39 0.28 -14.35
N PHE A 42 11.09 -0.01 -14.14
CA PHE A 42 10.25 -0.67 -15.13
C PHE A 42 10.00 0.13 -16.40
N VAL A 43 10.05 1.45 -16.31
CA VAL A 43 9.92 2.34 -17.47
C VAL A 43 11.25 2.78 -18.06
N ASP A 44 12.37 2.22 -17.57
CA ASP A 44 13.73 2.49 -18.08
C ASP A 44 14.06 4.00 -18.13
N GLY A 45 13.68 4.74 -17.09
CA GLY A 45 13.93 6.17 -16.98
C GLY A 45 13.05 7.07 -17.88
N ASP A 46 12.08 6.53 -18.60
CA ASP A 46 11.12 7.32 -19.39
C ASP A 46 10.23 8.17 -18.45
N GLU A 47 10.54 9.45 -18.36
CA GLU A 47 9.87 10.39 -17.45
C GLU A 47 8.39 10.60 -17.78
N VAL A 48 8.01 10.52 -19.04
CA VAL A 48 6.61 10.68 -19.45
C VAL A 48 5.79 9.47 -19.00
N LYS A 49 6.30 8.26 -19.24
CA LYS A 49 5.65 7.05 -18.76
C LYS A 49 5.62 6.99 -17.24
N TYR A 50 6.73 7.35 -16.59
CA TYR A 50 6.81 7.42 -15.13
C TYR A 50 5.69 8.30 -14.57
N LYS A 51 5.59 9.54 -15.03
CA LYS A 51 4.57 10.49 -14.58
C LYS A 51 3.15 9.97 -14.81
N ASN A 52 2.89 9.39 -15.97
CA ASN A 52 1.56 8.88 -16.33
C ASN A 52 1.17 7.63 -15.52
N LEU A 53 2.13 6.81 -15.10
CA LEU A 53 1.90 5.58 -14.36
C LEU A 53 2.02 5.73 -12.84
N THR A 54 2.57 6.83 -12.35
CA THR A 54 2.70 7.15 -10.92
C THR A 54 1.42 6.88 -10.12
N PRO A 55 0.24 7.41 -10.48
CA PRO A 55 -0.96 7.20 -9.67
C PRO A 55 -1.38 5.73 -9.58
N TYR A 56 -1.15 4.96 -10.62
CA TYR A 56 -1.47 3.52 -10.63
C TYR A 56 -0.49 2.69 -9.79
N ALA A 57 0.80 3.04 -9.83
CA ALA A 57 1.83 2.38 -9.03
C ALA A 57 1.61 2.64 -7.53
N MET A 58 1.25 3.86 -7.16
CA MET A 58 0.88 4.20 -5.78
C MET A 58 -0.33 3.36 -5.32
N LYS A 59 -1.37 3.27 -6.12
CA LYS A 59 -2.56 2.47 -5.80
C LYS A 59 -2.25 0.99 -5.62
N LEU A 60 -1.38 0.43 -6.44
CA LEU A 60 -0.95 -0.96 -6.28
C LEU A 60 -0.15 -1.16 -4.97
N GLY A 61 0.78 -0.25 -4.67
CA GLY A 61 1.53 -0.27 -3.42
C GLY A 61 0.60 -0.16 -2.20
N SER A 62 -0.32 0.80 -2.22
CA SER A 62 -1.35 0.98 -1.19
C SER A 62 -2.18 -0.28 -0.97
N ALA A 63 -2.63 -0.94 -2.06
CA ALA A 63 -3.42 -2.17 -1.98
C ALA A 63 -2.65 -3.29 -1.27
N PHE A 64 -1.38 -3.50 -1.63
CA PHE A 64 -0.54 -4.52 -0.98
C PHE A 64 -0.35 -4.23 0.51
N GLN A 65 -0.11 -2.98 0.89
CA GLN A 65 0.07 -2.63 2.30
C GLN A 65 -1.21 -2.79 3.11
N LYS A 66 -2.34 -2.38 2.56
CA LYS A 66 -3.65 -2.57 3.20
C LYS A 66 -4.00 -4.04 3.41
N ILE A 67 -3.64 -4.93 2.46
CA ILE A 67 -3.78 -6.39 2.64
C ILE A 67 -2.89 -6.90 3.77
N ASN A 68 -1.64 -6.43 3.84
CA ASN A 68 -0.75 -6.81 4.94
C ASN A 68 -1.37 -6.43 6.29
N PHE A 69 -1.86 -5.22 6.44
CA PHE A 69 -2.54 -4.79 7.65
C PHE A 69 -3.78 -5.62 7.98
N LEU A 70 -4.59 -5.96 6.97
CA LEU A 70 -5.79 -6.76 7.18
C LEU A 70 -5.46 -8.21 7.58
N ARG A 71 -4.41 -8.77 6.97
CA ARG A 71 -3.92 -10.13 7.29
C ARG A 71 -3.39 -10.21 8.72
N ASP A 72 -2.62 -9.20 9.11
CA ASP A 72 -1.84 -9.23 10.34
C ASP A 72 -2.56 -8.56 11.52
N ILE A 73 -3.78 -8.03 11.32
CA ILE A 73 -4.54 -7.25 12.29
C ILE A 73 -4.66 -7.92 13.67
N SER A 74 -4.87 -9.25 13.70
CA SER A 74 -4.98 -10.00 14.96
C SER A 74 -3.63 -10.15 15.66
N ALA A 75 -2.56 -10.37 14.92
CA ALA A 75 -1.21 -10.48 15.46
C ALA A 75 -0.71 -9.12 15.96
N ASP A 76 -0.90 -8.07 15.18
CA ASP A 76 -0.49 -6.71 15.52
C ASP A 76 -1.19 -6.21 16.78
N TYR A 77 -2.49 -6.47 16.92
CA TYR A 77 -3.23 -6.10 18.12
C TYR A 77 -2.78 -6.90 19.36
N ASN A 78 -2.68 -8.23 19.25
CA ASN A 78 -2.39 -9.08 20.39
C ASN A 78 -0.93 -9.02 20.86
N LEU A 79 0.02 -8.82 19.93
CA LEU A 79 1.45 -8.84 20.23
C LEU A 79 2.02 -7.43 20.43
N LEU A 80 1.55 -6.46 19.67
CA LEU A 80 2.13 -5.11 19.61
C LEU A 80 1.19 -4.02 20.14
N GLY A 81 -0.08 -4.36 20.41
CA GLY A 81 -1.09 -3.38 20.82
C GLY A 81 -1.42 -2.34 19.76
N ARG A 82 -1.10 -2.62 18.51
CA ARG A 82 -1.23 -1.66 17.39
C ARG A 82 -2.46 -1.95 16.53
N THR A 83 -3.08 -0.88 16.07
CA THR A 83 -4.08 -0.92 15.01
C THR A 83 -3.71 0.11 13.93
N TYR A 84 -3.49 -0.36 12.72
CA TYR A 84 -3.15 0.51 11.60
C TYR A 84 -4.39 1.15 10.96
N PHE A 85 -5.55 0.49 11.00
CA PHE A 85 -6.77 1.06 10.43
C PHE A 85 -7.36 2.14 11.35
N PRO A 86 -7.43 3.40 10.89
CA PRO A 86 -8.04 4.47 11.65
C PRO A 86 -9.51 4.17 11.93
N SER A 87 -10.00 4.60 13.08
CA SER A 87 -11.40 4.46 13.48
C SER A 87 -11.90 3.02 13.69
N ILE A 88 -11.00 2.02 13.65
CA ILE A 88 -11.35 0.64 13.94
C ILE A 88 -10.69 0.22 15.26
N ASN A 89 -11.51 0.05 16.29
CA ASN A 89 -11.09 -0.66 17.48
C ASN A 89 -11.18 -2.15 17.23
N PHE A 90 -10.16 -2.91 17.61
CA PHE A 90 -10.15 -4.37 17.45
C PHE A 90 -11.35 -5.04 18.11
N THR A 91 -11.81 -4.51 19.24
CA THR A 91 -13.01 -5.00 19.95
C THR A 91 -14.30 -4.85 19.13
N ASP A 92 -14.34 -3.90 18.20
CA ASP A 92 -15.51 -3.61 17.34
C ASP A 92 -15.30 -4.10 15.90
N PHE A 93 -14.19 -4.82 15.65
CA PHE A 93 -13.89 -5.36 14.33
C PHE A 93 -14.88 -6.47 13.98
N ASN A 94 -15.82 -6.14 13.11
CA ASN A 94 -16.89 -7.03 12.68
C ASN A 94 -16.86 -7.23 11.16
N ASP A 95 -17.73 -8.08 10.65
CA ASP A 95 -17.81 -8.41 9.22
C ASP A 95 -18.10 -7.18 8.34
N ASP A 96 -18.83 -6.20 8.83
CA ASP A 96 -19.15 -5.00 8.06
C ASP A 96 -17.92 -4.08 7.94
N ALA A 97 -17.17 -3.91 9.03
CA ALA A 97 -15.89 -3.19 9.02
C ALA A 97 -14.88 -3.86 8.08
N LYS A 98 -14.77 -5.19 8.16
CA LYS A 98 -13.92 -5.99 7.25
C LYS A 98 -14.30 -5.78 5.79
N ARG A 99 -15.59 -5.90 5.46
CA ARG A 99 -16.10 -5.69 4.09
C ARG A 99 -15.84 -4.29 3.56
N ALA A 100 -15.90 -3.27 4.41
CA ALA A 100 -15.60 -1.90 4.02
C ALA A 100 -14.11 -1.76 3.63
N ILE A 101 -13.20 -2.34 4.41
CA ILE A 101 -11.76 -2.37 4.10
C ILE A 101 -11.50 -3.16 2.80
N GLU A 102 -12.07 -4.36 2.68
CA GLU A 102 -11.91 -5.19 1.48
C GLU A 102 -12.40 -4.47 0.22
N LYS A 103 -13.47 -3.70 0.31
CA LYS A 103 -13.99 -2.89 -0.80
C LYS A 103 -13.02 -1.77 -1.19
N ASP A 104 -12.42 -1.09 -0.23
CA ASP A 104 -11.41 -0.05 -0.47
C ASP A 104 -10.16 -0.65 -1.13
N ILE A 105 -9.67 -1.76 -0.60
CA ILE A 105 -8.55 -2.52 -1.18
C ILE A 105 -8.85 -2.94 -2.63
N ALA A 106 -10.06 -3.44 -2.90
CA ALA A 106 -10.46 -3.87 -4.24
C ALA A 106 -10.46 -2.71 -5.26
N VAL A 107 -10.79 -1.49 -4.82
CA VAL A 107 -10.69 -0.29 -5.66
C VAL A 107 -9.23 0.02 -6.00
N ASP A 108 -8.35 -0.02 -5.01
CA ASP A 108 -6.92 0.21 -5.21
C ASP A 108 -6.30 -0.85 -6.13
N PHE A 109 -6.64 -2.13 -5.95
CA PHE A 109 -6.21 -3.20 -6.86
C PHE A 109 -6.68 -3.02 -8.29
N ARG A 110 -7.92 -2.60 -8.50
CA ARG A 110 -8.46 -2.34 -9.83
C ARG A 110 -7.68 -1.22 -10.53
N ASN A 111 -7.40 -0.14 -9.81
CA ASN A 111 -6.58 0.95 -10.32
C ASN A 111 -5.14 0.48 -10.62
N GLY A 112 -4.55 -0.31 -9.74
CA GLY A 112 -3.23 -0.93 -9.95
C GLY A 112 -3.20 -1.78 -11.23
N TYR A 113 -4.23 -2.59 -11.46
CA TYR A 113 -4.35 -3.43 -12.66
C TYR A 113 -4.36 -2.61 -13.96
N GLU A 114 -5.09 -1.50 -13.99
CA GLU A 114 -5.08 -0.57 -15.12
C GLU A 114 -3.66 -0.05 -15.43
N GLY A 115 -2.88 0.20 -14.39
CA GLY A 115 -1.48 0.57 -14.52
C GLY A 115 -0.62 -0.56 -15.10
N ILE A 116 -0.81 -1.79 -14.61
CA ILE A 116 -0.10 -2.97 -15.10
C ILE A 116 -0.29 -3.15 -16.61
N LEU A 117 -1.51 -2.98 -17.10
CA LEU A 117 -1.81 -3.09 -18.53
C LEU A 117 -1.08 -2.05 -19.41
N ARG A 118 -0.66 -0.94 -18.82
CA ARG A 118 0.05 0.16 -19.51
C ARG A 118 1.57 0.08 -19.38
N LEU A 119 2.09 -0.84 -18.56
CA LEU A 119 3.53 -1.06 -18.44
C LEU A 119 4.14 -1.57 -19.75
N PRO A 120 5.44 -1.33 -19.97
CA PRO A 120 6.17 -1.96 -21.08
C PRO A 120 6.01 -3.49 -21.06
N LYS A 121 5.93 -4.12 -22.23
CA LYS A 121 5.67 -5.57 -22.34
C LYS A 121 6.70 -6.42 -21.55
N GLY A 122 7.96 -6.00 -21.49
CA GLY A 122 9.02 -6.74 -20.81
C GLY A 122 8.85 -6.82 -19.28
N THR A 123 8.23 -5.79 -18.68
CA THR A 123 8.05 -5.72 -17.21
C THR A 123 6.65 -6.11 -16.77
N ARG A 124 5.67 -5.98 -17.66
CA ARG A 124 4.25 -6.24 -17.38
C ARG A 124 3.99 -7.61 -16.77
N PHE A 125 4.59 -8.65 -17.32
CA PHE A 125 4.34 -10.03 -16.90
C PHE A 125 4.79 -10.30 -15.46
N GLY A 126 5.97 -9.81 -15.07
CA GLY A 126 6.47 -9.96 -13.70
C GLY A 126 5.58 -9.25 -12.67
N VAL A 127 5.16 -8.03 -12.98
CA VAL A 127 4.27 -7.27 -12.08
C VAL A 127 2.87 -7.91 -12.03
N TYR A 128 2.38 -8.46 -13.14
CA TYR A 128 1.10 -9.16 -13.18
C TYR A 128 1.09 -10.42 -12.31
N ILE A 129 2.19 -11.19 -12.29
CA ILE A 129 2.30 -12.37 -11.41
C ILE A 129 2.28 -11.95 -9.94
N ALA A 130 2.94 -10.86 -9.57
CA ALA A 130 2.92 -10.37 -8.19
C ALA A 130 1.53 -9.83 -7.77
N TYR A 131 0.74 -9.39 -8.74
CA TYR A 131 -0.63 -8.91 -8.53
C TYR A 131 -1.62 -10.08 -8.27
N MET A 132 -1.42 -11.24 -8.87
CA MET A 132 -2.30 -12.43 -8.75
C MET A 132 -2.15 -13.17 -7.43
#